data_77922c51081100d1082f2dcefec493ee
#
_entry.id   77922c51081100d1082f2dcefec493ee
#
_cell.length_a   1.000
_cell.length_b   1.000
_cell.length_c   1.000
_cell.angle_alpha   90.00
_cell.angle_beta   90.00
_cell.angle_gamma   90.00
#
_symmetry.space_group_name_H-M   'P 1'
#
loop_
_entity.id
_entity.type
_entity.pdbx_description
1 polymer ?
#
loop_
_entity_poly.entity_id
_entity_poly.type
_entity_poly.pdbx_seq_one_letter_code
_entity_poly.pdbx_strand_id
1 'polypeptide(L)'
;MVALLPSSGQAGDLAGAVSMQILWVLVFVLVLAVAGYFVGRARAHSCVGGDVRKLHSVAIYHGINVSMFTAVPALLLLAVWLLAQPLVIQNSISSLIPEDVIPQGANLSIVMSDVQRVADGLDKAVAAGAMSEEQASSIRTEFTDVRARLADIGVALASNVRPEILRAAQSYRSMSATGNLVLSVLAVLLAAGGFLLALRQIAPRFRARNTVEAFVRVLLVAAASIAILTTVGIILSLIFNTIEFFARYPASEFFFGTVWSPSFGGGSDLGILPLLWGTFYISVIALAVAVPVGLMAAIYLSEYASPMVRNFAKPMLEVLAGIPTIVYGLFALLTVGPLLVSAFGADTVGWMQSGTAVMTAGLVMGIMLIPFVSSLSDDIINAVPQAMRDGSLGLGATHSETVKRVILPAALPGIVGAILLAASRAIGETMIVVLGAGAAAKLSLNPFDAMTTVTAKIVSQLTGDADFASPEALVAFALGMTLFVITLALNVLALYIVRKYREQYE
;
A
#
# COMPACT_ATOMS: atom_id res chain seq x y z
N MET A 1 -0.99 -9.72 -12.25
CA MET A 1 -1.59 -8.39 -12.03
C MET A 1 -0.62 -7.36 -11.43
N VAL A 2 0.57 -7.77 -10.97
CA VAL A 2 1.63 -6.86 -10.44
C VAL A 2 2.57 -6.33 -11.54
N ALA A 3 2.57 -6.91 -12.74
CA ALA A 3 3.42 -6.49 -13.87
C ALA A 3 2.96 -5.21 -14.60
N LEU A 4 1.99 -4.45 -14.06
CA LEU A 4 1.38 -3.28 -14.73
C LEU A 4 1.76 -1.92 -14.12
N LEU A 5 2.70 -1.85 -13.19
CA LEU A 5 3.20 -0.57 -12.72
C LEU A 5 4.55 -0.26 -13.43
N PRO A 6 4.65 0.80 -14.25
CA PRO A 6 5.91 1.23 -14.83
C PRO A 6 6.87 1.65 -13.72
N SER A 7 8.15 1.32 -13.89
CA SER A 7 9.23 1.69 -12.97
C SER A 7 9.25 3.20 -12.71
N SER A 8 9.36 3.59 -11.46
CA SER A 8 9.17 4.94 -10.92
C SER A 8 10.09 6.07 -11.46
N GLY A 9 11.03 5.77 -12.33
CA GLY A 9 11.93 6.78 -12.92
C GLY A 9 11.48 7.34 -14.28
N GLN A 10 10.56 6.67 -14.98
CA GLN A 10 10.09 7.08 -16.32
C GLN A 10 8.66 7.61 -16.35
N ALA A 11 7.92 7.47 -15.25
CA ALA A 11 6.54 7.97 -15.14
C ALA A 11 6.44 9.51 -15.06
N GLY A 12 7.54 10.20 -14.73
CA GLY A 12 7.53 11.64 -14.47
C GLY A 12 7.37 12.52 -15.72
N ASP A 13 7.92 12.13 -16.85
CA ASP A 13 7.97 12.99 -18.05
C ASP A 13 6.89 12.69 -19.10
N LEU A 14 6.40 11.46 -19.14
CA LEU A 14 5.31 11.04 -20.02
C LEU A 14 3.94 11.49 -19.56
N ALA A 15 3.81 11.62 -18.25
CA ALA A 15 2.68 12.30 -17.64
C ALA A 15 2.46 13.72 -18.18
N GLY A 16 3.48 14.39 -18.71
CA GLY A 16 3.43 15.82 -19.03
C GLY A 16 2.46 16.22 -20.15
N ALA A 17 2.46 15.59 -21.29
CA ALA A 17 1.63 16.04 -22.44
C ALA A 17 0.26 15.34 -22.50
N VAL A 18 0.20 14.03 -22.29
CA VAL A 18 -1.07 13.26 -22.17
C VAL A 18 -1.77 13.61 -20.87
N SER A 19 -1.03 13.84 -19.78
CA SER A 19 -1.55 14.31 -18.51
C SER A 19 -2.15 15.71 -18.61
N MET A 20 -1.65 16.59 -19.46
CA MET A 20 -2.16 17.95 -19.60
C MET A 20 -3.57 17.99 -20.19
N GLN A 21 -3.88 17.19 -21.21
CA GLN A 21 -5.24 17.13 -21.77
C GLN A 21 -6.24 16.51 -20.77
N ILE A 22 -5.89 15.40 -20.16
CA ILE A 22 -6.73 14.73 -19.16
C ILE A 22 -6.91 15.61 -17.92
N LEU A 23 -5.84 16.28 -17.48
CA LEU A 23 -5.87 17.25 -16.39
C LEU A 23 -6.85 18.39 -16.67
N TRP A 24 -6.83 18.97 -17.88
CA TRP A 24 -7.75 20.03 -18.28
C TRP A 24 -9.21 19.54 -18.30
N VAL A 25 -9.47 18.34 -18.77
CA VAL A 25 -10.82 17.73 -18.73
C VAL A 25 -11.26 17.53 -17.28
N LEU A 26 -10.40 17.02 -16.41
CA LEU A 26 -10.69 16.85 -14.99
C LEU A 26 -11.00 18.21 -14.32
N VAL A 27 -10.17 19.22 -14.55
CA VAL A 27 -10.39 20.57 -14.02
C VAL A 27 -11.71 21.14 -14.53
N PHE A 28 -12.01 20.98 -15.83
CA PHE A 28 -13.28 21.43 -16.41
C PHE A 28 -14.48 20.75 -15.74
N VAL A 29 -14.44 19.43 -15.57
CA VAL A 29 -15.52 18.68 -14.89
C VAL A 29 -15.72 19.15 -13.45
N LEU A 30 -14.63 19.37 -12.71
CA LEU A 30 -14.69 19.84 -11.33
C LEU A 30 -15.24 21.28 -11.25
N VAL A 31 -14.78 22.17 -12.12
CA VAL A 31 -15.29 23.55 -12.17
C VAL A 31 -16.78 23.57 -12.53
N LEU A 32 -17.19 22.74 -13.51
CA LEU A 32 -18.60 22.63 -13.89
C LEU A 32 -19.45 22.03 -12.75
N ALA A 33 -18.90 21.08 -11.98
CA ALA A 33 -19.56 20.51 -10.81
C ALA A 33 -19.75 21.53 -9.68
N VAL A 34 -18.73 22.37 -9.41
CA VAL A 34 -18.81 23.46 -8.44
C VAL A 34 -19.81 24.51 -8.91
N ALA A 35 -19.76 24.91 -10.19
CA ALA A 35 -20.77 25.81 -10.77
C ALA A 35 -22.17 25.19 -10.65
N GLY A 36 -22.30 23.89 -10.89
CA GLY A 36 -23.56 23.15 -10.74
C GLY A 36 -24.13 23.19 -9.33
N TYR A 37 -23.26 23.11 -8.31
CA TYR A 37 -23.71 23.29 -6.93
C TYR A 37 -24.36 24.65 -6.69
N PHE A 38 -23.71 25.74 -7.11
CA PHE A 38 -24.26 27.09 -6.91
C PHE A 38 -25.50 27.37 -7.75
N VAL A 39 -25.49 26.98 -9.03
CA VAL A 39 -26.62 27.15 -9.95
C VAL A 39 -27.82 26.30 -9.49
N GLY A 40 -27.60 25.06 -9.08
CA GLY A 40 -28.61 24.15 -8.56
C GLY A 40 -29.29 24.71 -7.30
N ARG A 41 -28.47 25.25 -6.37
CA ARG A 41 -28.98 25.92 -5.17
C ARG A 41 -29.78 27.18 -5.49
N ALA A 42 -29.26 28.03 -6.38
CA ALA A 42 -29.96 29.25 -6.80
C ALA A 42 -31.29 28.93 -7.48
N ARG A 43 -31.34 27.97 -8.38
CA ARG A 43 -32.54 27.51 -9.06
C ARG A 43 -33.56 26.92 -8.10
N ALA A 44 -33.14 26.18 -7.07
CA ALA A 44 -34.01 25.65 -6.04
C ALA A 44 -34.72 26.81 -5.26
N HIS A 45 -33.99 27.88 -4.94
CA HIS A 45 -34.55 29.06 -4.32
C HIS A 45 -35.57 29.80 -5.24
N SER A 46 -35.23 29.96 -6.53
CA SER A 46 -36.09 30.66 -7.49
C SER A 46 -37.38 29.90 -7.82
N CYS A 47 -37.36 28.55 -7.82
CA CYS A 47 -38.56 27.73 -8.06
C CYS A 47 -39.66 27.89 -7.03
N VAL A 48 -39.37 28.42 -5.83
CA VAL A 48 -40.34 28.62 -4.73
C VAL A 48 -40.52 30.07 -4.34
N GLY A 49 -40.03 31.00 -5.19
CA GLY A 49 -40.15 32.45 -4.94
C GLY A 49 -39.46 32.93 -3.67
N GLY A 50 -38.37 32.24 -3.25
CA GLY A 50 -37.62 32.59 -2.06
C GLY A 50 -38.09 31.90 -0.77
N ASP A 51 -39.30 31.33 -0.73
CA ASP A 51 -39.83 30.63 0.46
C ASP A 51 -39.34 29.18 0.54
N VAL A 52 -38.20 28.99 1.20
CA VAL A 52 -37.51 27.71 1.34
C VAL A 52 -38.37 26.62 2.01
N ARG A 53 -39.40 26.99 2.76
CA ARG A 53 -40.32 26.08 3.46
C ARG A 53 -41.19 25.24 2.50
N LYS A 54 -41.33 25.70 1.26
CA LYS A 54 -42.09 25.00 0.20
C LYS A 54 -41.30 23.91 -0.50
N LEU A 55 -39.95 23.84 -0.28
CA LEU A 55 -39.11 22.79 -0.80
C LEU A 55 -39.22 21.52 0.05
N HIS A 56 -39.42 20.35 -0.58
CA HIS A 56 -39.37 19.06 0.11
C HIS A 56 -37.98 18.79 0.73
N SER A 57 -36.91 19.16 0.04
CA SER A 57 -35.52 19.01 0.49
C SER A 57 -34.84 20.38 0.58
N VAL A 58 -33.95 20.57 1.55
CA VAL A 58 -33.20 21.84 1.71
C VAL A 58 -32.41 22.14 0.43
N ALA A 59 -32.32 23.43 0.05
CA ALA A 59 -31.69 23.87 -1.20
C ALA A 59 -30.24 23.37 -1.40
N ILE A 60 -29.51 23.08 -0.32
CA ILE A 60 -28.19 22.50 -0.34
C ILE A 60 -28.18 21.14 -1.07
N TYR A 61 -29.16 20.26 -0.81
CA TYR A 61 -29.24 18.95 -1.46
C TYR A 61 -29.51 19.05 -2.96
N HIS A 62 -30.26 20.09 -3.41
CA HIS A 62 -30.44 20.35 -4.85
C HIS A 62 -29.13 20.75 -5.51
N GLY A 63 -28.28 21.58 -4.85
CA GLY A 63 -26.95 21.91 -5.32
C GLY A 63 -26.02 20.70 -5.39
N ILE A 64 -25.96 19.88 -4.31
CA ILE A 64 -25.19 18.67 -4.26
C ILE A 64 -25.64 17.68 -5.35
N ASN A 65 -26.96 17.53 -5.58
CA ASN A 65 -27.49 16.65 -6.62
C ASN A 65 -26.95 17.04 -8.00
N VAL A 66 -26.99 18.35 -8.35
CA VAL A 66 -26.46 18.82 -9.64
C VAL A 66 -24.95 18.56 -9.74
N SER A 67 -24.18 18.88 -8.69
CA SER A 67 -22.75 18.65 -8.64
C SER A 67 -22.39 17.16 -8.83
N MET A 68 -23.11 16.26 -8.17
CA MET A 68 -22.89 14.81 -8.25
C MET A 68 -23.23 14.25 -9.64
N PHE A 69 -24.37 14.62 -10.23
CA PHE A 69 -24.74 14.18 -11.57
C PHE A 69 -23.79 14.72 -12.64
N THR A 70 -23.16 15.86 -12.41
CA THR A 70 -22.14 16.43 -13.28
C THR A 70 -20.81 15.70 -13.15
N ALA A 71 -20.32 15.52 -11.92
CA ALA A 71 -18.97 15.03 -11.68
C ALA A 71 -18.86 13.50 -11.79
N VAL A 72 -19.76 12.76 -11.13
CA VAL A 72 -19.50 11.32 -10.90
C VAL A 72 -19.53 10.48 -12.16
N PRO A 73 -20.49 10.62 -13.10
CA PRO A 73 -20.45 9.82 -14.34
C PRO A 73 -19.20 10.14 -15.17
N ALA A 74 -18.79 11.41 -15.24
CA ALA A 74 -17.60 11.81 -15.99
C ALA A 74 -16.31 11.29 -15.33
N LEU A 75 -16.19 11.39 -13.99
CA LEU A 75 -15.03 10.87 -13.25
C LEU A 75 -14.95 9.34 -13.29
N LEU A 76 -16.08 8.64 -13.24
CA LEU A 76 -16.10 7.18 -13.41
C LEU A 76 -15.67 6.78 -14.81
N LEU A 77 -16.13 7.48 -15.85
CA LEU A 77 -15.67 7.24 -17.21
C LEU A 77 -14.15 7.45 -17.31
N LEU A 78 -13.63 8.57 -16.78
CA LEU A 78 -12.19 8.85 -16.74
C LEU A 78 -11.41 7.71 -16.07
N ALA A 79 -11.85 7.27 -14.89
CA ALA A 79 -11.20 6.20 -14.13
C ALA A 79 -11.20 4.86 -14.90
N VAL A 80 -12.35 4.45 -15.44
CA VAL A 80 -12.48 3.19 -16.20
C VAL A 80 -11.66 3.25 -17.48
N TRP A 81 -11.68 4.38 -18.18
CA TRP A 81 -10.94 4.53 -19.44
C TRP A 81 -9.44 4.49 -19.24
N LEU A 82 -8.92 5.19 -18.21
CA LEU A 82 -7.49 5.16 -17.88
C LEU A 82 -6.98 3.76 -17.55
N LEU A 83 -7.83 2.90 -17.00
CA LEU A 83 -7.49 1.49 -16.75
C LEU A 83 -7.64 0.61 -18.01
N ALA A 84 -8.66 0.86 -18.82
CA ALA A 84 -8.98 0.03 -19.99
C ALA A 84 -8.12 0.36 -21.21
N GLN A 85 -7.84 1.64 -21.45
CA GLN A 85 -7.11 2.11 -22.64
C GLN A 85 -5.73 1.43 -22.84
N PRO A 86 -4.85 1.34 -21.83
CA PRO A 86 -3.57 0.66 -21.99
C PRO A 86 -3.73 -0.82 -22.36
N LEU A 87 -4.70 -1.52 -21.78
CA LEU A 87 -4.96 -2.93 -22.07
C LEU A 87 -5.45 -3.14 -23.49
N VAL A 88 -6.36 -2.27 -23.98
CA VAL A 88 -6.89 -2.34 -25.34
C VAL A 88 -5.77 -2.04 -26.36
N ILE A 89 -4.97 -0.99 -26.12
CA ILE A 89 -3.88 -0.62 -27.02
C ILE A 89 -2.80 -1.72 -27.04
N GLN A 90 -2.39 -2.25 -25.88
CA GLN A 90 -1.41 -3.34 -25.82
C GLN A 90 -1.89 -4.58 -26.60
N ASN A 91 -3.13 -5.01 -26.40
CA ASN A 91 -3.68 -6.15 -27.12
C ASN A 91 -3.74 -5.90 -28.65
N SER A 92 -4.09 -4.70 -29.05
CA SER A 92 -4.18 -4.37 -30.49
C SER A 92 -2.82 -4.29 -31.15
N ILE A 93 -1.80 -3.80 -30.43
CA ILE A 93 -0.45 -3.63 -30.97
C ILE A 93 0.34 -4.94 -30.90
N SER A 94 0.15 -5.76 -29.88
CA SER A 94 0.79 -7.07 -29.78
C SER A 94 0.51 -7.95 -31.00
N SER A 95 -0.68 -7.85 -31.60
CA SER A 95 -1.03 -8.56 -32.82
C SER A 95 -0.34 -8.03 -34.09
N LEU A 96 0.25 -6.84 -34.06
CA LEU A 96 0.99 -6.22 -35.17
C LEU A 96 2.48 -6.53 -35.13
N ILE A 97 2.99 -7.13 -34.05
CA ILE A 97 4.40 -7.48 -33.88
C ILE A 97 4.57 -8.96 -34.25
N PRO A 98 5.29 -9.27 -35.36
CA PRO A 98 5.58 -10.65 -35.73
C PRO A 98 6.46 -11.36 -34.70
N GLU A 99 6.28 -12.66 -34.51
CA GLU A 99 7.04 -13.45 -33.51
C GLU A 99 8.55 -13.47 -33.77
N ASP A 100 8.99 -13.28 -35.00
CA ASP A 100 10.40 -13.21 -35.43
C ASP A 100 11.13 -11.93 -34.96
N VAL A 101 10.37 -10.91 -34.56
CA VAL A 101 10.92 -9.65 -34.02
C VAL A 101 11.24 -9.78 -32.53
N ILE A 102 10.66 -10.77 -31.84
CA ILE A 102 10.91 -11.03 -30.42
C ILE A 102 12.26 -11.77 -30.30
N PRO A 103 13.30 -11.19 -29.66
CA PRO A 103 14.57 -11.89 -29.45
C PRO A 103 14.37 -13.20 -28.67
N GLN A 104 15.14 -14.24 -29.01
CA GLN A 104 15.11 -15.52 -28.28
C GLN A 104 15.40 -15.26 -26.79
N GLY A 105 14.43 -15.56 -25.92
CA GLY A 105 14.52 -15.31 -24.48
C GLY A 105 14.01 -13.97 -24.00
N ALA A 106 13.51 -13.08 -24.89
CA ALA A 106 12.87 -11.82 -24.49
C ALA A 106 11.34 -11.98 -24.41
N ASN A 107 10.74 -11.35 -23.41
CA ASN A 107 9.29 -11.35 -23.22
C ASN A 107 8.67 -10.23 -24.11
N LEU A 108 7.45 -10.45 -24.60
CA LEU A 108 6.66 -9.46 -25.36
C LEU A 108 6.59 -8.10 -24.64
N SER A 109 6.61 -8.10 -23.31
CA SER A 109 6.63 -6.87 -22.50
C SER A 109 7.85 -5.97 -22.74
N ILE A 110 9.02 -6.54 -23.06
CA ILE A 110 10.24 -5.78 -23.36
C ILE A 110 10.07 -5.07 -24.70
N VAL A 111 9.57 -5.79 -25.71
CA VAL A 111 9.31 -5.22 -27.04
C VAL A 111 8.25 -4.11 -26.96
N MET A 112 7.21 -4.30 -26.14
CA MET A 112 6.18 -3.27 -25.91
C MET A 112 6.75 -2.03 -25.19
N SER A 113 7.71 -2.20 -24.29
CA SER A 113 8.38 -1.04 -23.66
C SER A 113 9.22 -0.25 -24.65
N ASP A 114 9.84 -0.92 -25.63
CA ASP A 114 10.56 -0.25 -26.72
C ASP A 114 9.59 0.49 -27.66
N VAL A 115 8.45 -0.10 -28.00
CA VAL A 115 7.38 0.55 -28.77
C VAL A 115 6.90 1.83 -28.08
N GLN A 116 6.62 1.76 -26.78
CA GLN A 116 6.21 2.94 -25.99
C GLN A 116 7.30 4.00 -25.98
N ARG A 117 8.56 3.61 -25.76
CA ARG A 117 9.70 4.54 -25.71
C ARG A 117 9.92 5.27 -27.04
N VAL A 118 9.75 4.58 -28.17
CA VAL A 118 9.80 5.18 -29.51
C VAL A 118 8.61 6.12 -29.73
N ALA A 119 7.40 5.72 -29.35
CA ALA A 119 6.20 6.55 -29.45
C ALA A 119 6.36 7.86 -28.68
N ASP A 120 6.83 7.78 -27.44
CA ASP A 120 7.11 8.93 -26.58
C ASP A 120 8.21 9.83 -27.13
N GLY A 121 9.24 9.22 -27.70
CA GLY A 121 10.30 9.97 -28.40
C GLY A 121 9.77 10.78 -29.57
N LEU A 122 8.85 10.20 -30.35
CA LEU A 122 8.22 10.92 -31.46
C LEU A 122 7.32 12.06 -30.95
N ASP A 123 6.58 11.86 -29.85
CA ASP A 123 5.77 12.92 -29.24
C ASP A 123 6.63 14.08 -28.71
N LYS A 124 7.76 13.77 -28.05
CA LYS A 124 8.74 14.79 -27.64
C LYS A 124 9.35 15.55 -28.83
N ALA A 125 9.63 14.85 -29.93
CA ALA A 125 10.15 15.49 -31.15
C ALA A 125 9.16 16.48 -31.77
N VAL A 126 7.88 16.12 -31.77
CA VAL A 126 6.81 17.00 -32.23
C VAL A 126 6.63 18.18 -31.27
N ALA A 127 6.60 17.95 -29.97
CA ALA A 127 6.46 19.00 -28.97
C ALA A 127 7.63 19.99 -28.95
N ALA A 128 8.87 19.54 -29.25
CA ALA A 128 10.06 20.35 -29.36
C ALA A 128 10.14 21.11 -30.71
N GLY A 129 9.19 20.88 -31.64
CA GLY A 129 9.22 21.49 -32.99
C GLY A 129 10.28 20.92 -33.90
N ALA A 130 10.96 19.84 -33.52
CA ALA A 130 11.99 19.20 -34.35
C ALA A 130 11.40 18.36 -35.50
N MET A 131 10.10 18.07 -35.43
CA MET A 131 9.36 17.29 -36.42
C MET A 131 7.89 17.72 -36.49
N SER A 132 7.28 17.73 -37.69
CA SER A 132 5.83 17.94 -37.76
C SER A 132 5.05 16.64 -37.43
N GLU A 133 3.76 16.77 -37.08
CA GLU A 133 2.89 15.63 -36.81
C GLU A 133 2.77 14.67 -38.01
N GLU A 134 2.69 15.25 -39.22
CA GLU A 134 2.68 14.50 -40.50
C GLU A 134 3.98 13.74 -40.71
N GLN A 135 5.12 14.36 -40.40
CA GLN A 135 6.43 13.71 -40.47
C GLN A 135 6.55 12.58 -39.45
N ALA A 136 6.12 12.78 -38.21
CA ALA A 136 6.17 11.75 -37.16
C ALA A 136 5.29 10.53 -37.50
N SER A 137 4.14 10.73 -38.15
CA SER A 137 3.24 9.66 -38.58
C SER A 137 3.70 8.92 -39.85
N SER A 138 4.51 9.55 -40.71
CA SER A 138 4.92 8.99 -42.01
C SER A 138 6.41 8.61 -42.10
N ILE A 139 7.21 8.86 -41.05
CA ILE A 139 8.65 8.54 -41.04
C ILE A 139 8.88 7.04 -41.22
N ARG A 140 9.88 6.70 -42.07
CA ARG A 140 10.30 5.31 -42.33
C ARG A 140 11.77 5.14 -42.01
N THR A 141 12.14 4.04 -41.37
CA THR A 141 13.52 3.69 -41.02
C THR A 141 14.42 3.49 -42.25
N GLU A 142 13.82 3.18 -43.40
CA GLU A 142 14.54 2.97 -44.66
C GLU A 142 15.19 4.27 -45.22
N PHE A 143 14.65 5.43 -44.86
CA PHE A 143 15.08 6.73 -45.40
C PHE A 143 15.64 7.68 -44.34
N THR A 144 15.53 7.33 -43.03
CA THR A 144 15.89 8.24 -41.95
C THR A 144 16.41 7.48 -40.76
N ASP A 145 17.56 7.87 -40.22
CA ASP A 145 18.06 7.37 -38.97
C ASP A 145 17.23 7.97 -37.79
N VAL A 146 16.19 7.26 -37.45
CA VAL A 146 15.27 7.64 -36.35
C VAL A 146 16.00 7.73 -35.02
N ARG A 147 17.01 6.87 -34.80
CA ARG A 147 17.79 6.86 -33.56
C ARG A 147 18.61 8.16 -33.43
N ALA A 148 19.31 8.57 -34.48
CA ALA A 148 20.10 9.79 -34.44
C ALA A 148 19.22 11.02 -34.19
N ARG A 149 18.07 11.13 -34.86
CA ARG A 149 17.13 12.23 -34.65
C ARG A 149 16.51 12.27 -33.23
N LEU A 150 16.23 11.12 -32.63
CA LEU A 150 15.71 11.08 -31.28
C LEU A 150 16.81 11.33 -30.25
N ALA A 151 18.07 10.94 -30.54
CA ALA A 151 19.21 11.23 -29.69
C ALA A 151 19.51 12.74 -29.62
N ASP A 152 19.35 13.48 -30.73
CA ASP A 152 19.55 14.93 -30.80
C ASP A 152 18.62 15.71 -29.86
N ILE A 153 17.46 15.14 -29.51
CA ILE A 153 16.49 15.73 -28.58
C ILE A 153 16.54 15.07 -27.21
N GLY A 154 17.59 14.29 -26.89
CA GLY A 154 17.82 13.71 -25.59
C GLY A 154 17.08 12.39 -25.30
N VAL A 155 16.48 11.74 -26.31
CA VAL A 155 15.85 10.42 -26.16
C VAL A 155 16.85 9.33 -26.54
N ALA A 156 17.43 8.68 -25.53
CA ALA A 156 18.34 7.56 -25.74
C ALA A 156 17.59 6.26 -26.05
N LEU A 157 17.84 5.65 -27.22
CA LEU A 157 17.35 4.33 -27.57
C LEU A 157 18.48 3.31 -27.46
N ALA A 158 18.20 2.14 -26.87
CA ALA A 158 19.20 1.11 -26.61
C ALA A 158 19.71 0.44 -27.89
N SER A 159 18.89 0.33 -28.93
CA SER A 159 19.21 -0.31 -30.22
C SER A 159 18.66 0.49 -31.42
N ASN A 160 19.07 0.12 -32.62
CA ASN A 160 18.47 0.67 -33.85
C ASN A 160 16.98 0.27 -33.91
N VAL A 161 16.12 1.25 -34.27
CA VAL A 161 14.68 1.04 -34.35
C VAL A 161 14.37 0.19 -35.57
N ARG A 162 13.81 -1.00 -35.37
CA ARG A 162 13.33 -1.86 -36.45
C ARG A 162 12.08 -1.26 -37.10
N PRO A 163 11.83 -1.47 -38.41
CA PRO A 163 10.64 -0.95 -39.08
C PRO A 163 9.32 -1.35 -38.44
N GLU A 164 9.24 -2.58 -37.88
CA GLU A 164 8.06 -3.13 -37.24
C GLU A 164 7.78 -2.39 -35.92
N ILE A 165 8.81 -2.11 -35.13
CA ILE A 165 8.70 -1.36 -33.86
C ILE A 165 8.26 0.08 -34.14
N LEU A 166 8.78 0.71 -35.21
CA LEU A 166 8.38 2.07 -35.60
C LEU A 166 6.90 2.11 -36.00
N ARG A 167 6.44 1.16 -36.84
CA ARG A 167 5.03 1.07 -37.22
C ARG A 167 4.12 0.82 -36.02
N ALA A 168 4.53 -0.06 -35.12
CA ALA A 168 3.82 -0.31 -33.86
C ALA A 168 3.75 0.95 -32.99
N ALA A 169 4.84 1.74 -32.91
CA ALA A 169 4.89 3.00 -32.18
C ALA A 169 3.99 4.08 -32.80
N GLN A 170 3.96 4.18 -34.11
CA GLN A 170 3.06 5.10 -34.82
C GLN A 170 1.59 4.72 -34.60
N SER A 171 1.27 3.43 -34.65
CA SER A 171 -0.07 2.91 -34.34
C SER A 171 -0.44 3.18 -32.90
N TYR A 172 0.51 3.00 -31.96
CA TYR A 172 0.32 3.33 -30.52
C TYR A 172 -0.04 4.80 -30.33
N ARG A 173 0.70 5.72 -30.95
CA ARG A 173 0.43 7.17 -30.92
C ARG A 173 -0.98 7.49 -31.43
N SER A 174 -1.31 7.01 -32.64
CA SER A 174 -2.61 7.30 -33.25
C SER A 174 -3.79 6.76 -32.42
N MET A 175 -3.69 5.54 -31.87
CA MET A 175 -4.70 4.95 -31.00
C MET A 175 -4.81 5.69 -29.67
N SER A 176 -3.67 6.08 -29.08
CA SER A 176 -3.63 6.85 -27.85
C SER A 176 -4.25 8.25 -28.02
N ALA A 177 -3.86 8.97 -29.08
CA ALA A 177 -4.39 10.30 -29.38
C ALA A 177 -5.90 10.25 -29.63
N THR A 178 -6.36 9.29 -30.45
CA THR A 178 -7.80 9.09 -30.73
C THR A 178 -8.54 8.71 -29.45
N GLY A 179 -7.99 7.81 -28.65
CA GLY A 179 -8.57 7.38 -27.37
C GLY A 179 -8.73 8.55 -26.40
N ASN A 180 -7.71 9.40 -26.27
CA ASN A 180 -7.74 10.58 -25.40
C ASN A 180 -8.75 11.64 -25.87
N LEU A 181 -8.87 11.83 -27.19
CA LEU A 181 -9.87 12.72 -27.76
C LEU A 181 -11.29 12.21 -27.50
N VAL A 182 -11.54 10.93 -27.76
CA VAL A 182 -12.85 10.29 -27.49
C VAL A 182 -13.20 10.38 -26.00
N LEU A 183 -12.24 10.08 -25.13
CA LEU A 183 -12.40 10.23 -23.68
C LEU A 183 -12.79 11.64 -23.29
N SER A 184 -12.06 12.64 -23.80
CA SER A 184 -12.27 14.05 -23.49
C SER A 184 -13.67 14.50 -23.92
N VAL A 185 -14.07 14.16 -25.15
CA VAL A 185 -15.41 14.50 -25.67
C VAL A 185 -16.52 13.81 -24.85
N LEU A 186 -16.39 12.51 -24.59
CA LEU A 186 -17.39 11.77 -23.81
C LEU A 186 -17.49 12.28 -22.37
N ALA A 187 -16.36 12.57 -21.72
CA ALA A 187 -16.35 13.08 -20.35
C ALA A 187 -17.04 14.46 -20.26
N VAL A 188 -16.77 15.36 -21.21
CA VAL A 188 -17.40 16.67 -21.28
C VAL A 188 -18.90 16.53 -21.59
N LEU A 189 -19.29 15.67 -22.52
CA LEU A 189 -20.71 15.41 -22.82
C LEU A 189 -21.46 14.81 -21.64
N LEU A 190 -20.85 13.87 -20.93
CA LEU A 190 -21.46 13.30 -19.70
C LEU A 190 -21.60 14.34 -18.60
N ALA A 191 -20.57 15.18 -18.39
CA ALA A 191 -20.62 16.23 -17.38
C ALA A 191 -21.69 17.27 -17.72
N ALA A 192 -21.73 17.76 -18.97
CA ALA A 192 -22.73 18.72 -19.43
C ALA A 192 -24.15 18.13 -19.44
N GLY A 193 -24.27 16.87 -19.90
CA GLY A 193 -25.55 16.14 -19.88
C GLY A 193 -26.08 15.94 -18.46
N GLY A 194 -25.22 15.50 -17.54
CA GLY A 194 -25.54 15.34 -16.11
C GLY A 194 -25.96 16.66 -15.45
N PHE A 195 -25.21 17.74 -15.74
CA PHE A 195 -25.56 19.09 -15.30
C PHE A 195 -26.96 19.54 -15.76
N LEU A 196 -27.24 19.42 -17.06
CA LEU A 196 -28.51 19.82 -17.64
C LEU A 196 -29.67 18.96 -17.13
N LEU A 197 -29.51 17.65 -17.05
CA LEU A 197 -30.51 16.72 -16.57
C LEU A 197 -30.86 16.99 -15.10
N ALA A 198 -29.83 17.14 -14.25
CA ALA A 198 -30.06 17.46 -12.84
C ALA A 198 -30.71 18.82 -12.61
N LEU A 199 -30.38 19.86 -13.41
CA LEU A 199 -31.05 21.13 -13.37
C LEU A 199 -32.51 21.05 -13.78
N ARG A 200 -32.88 20.22 -14.75
CA ARG A 200 -34.29 20.00 -15.17
C ARG A 200 -35.10 19.29 -14.10
N GLN A 201 -34.47 18.45 -13.27
CA GLN A 201 -35.16 17.74 -12.18
C GLN A 201 -35.52 18.62 -10.98
N ILE A 202 -34.93 19.84 -10.87
CA ILE A 202 -35.21 20.73 -9.75
C ILE A 202 -36.67 21.22 -9.77
N ALA A 203 -37.43 20.71 -8.81
CA ALA A 203 -38.84 21.07 -8.60
C ALA A 203 -39.14 21.12 -7.08
N PRO A 204 -40.16 21.83 -6.62
CA PRO A 204 -40.49 21.95 -5.19
C PRO A 204 -40.75 20.59 -4.50
N ARG A 205 -41.29 19.62 -5.23
CA ARG A 205 -41.61 18.28 -4.72
C ARG A 205 -40.44 17.25 -4.94
N PHE A 206 -39.35 17.65 -5.58
CA PHE A 206 -38.25 16.74 -5.86
C PHE A 206 -37.50 16.37 -4.57
N ARG A 207 -37.36 15.05 -4.35
CA ARG A 207 -36.70 14.48 -3.16
C ARG A 207 -35.17 14.43 -3.32
N ALA A 208 -34.57 15.61 -3.50
CA ALA A 208 -33.13 15.73 -3.75
C ALA A 208 -32.26 15.07 -2.66
N ARG A 209 -32.67 15.16 -1.38
CA ARG A 209 -32.00 14.51 -0.26
C ARG A 209 -31.91 12.99 -0.46
N ASN A 210 -33.03 12.33 -0.78
CA ASN A 210 -33.07 10.88 -0.96
C ASN A 210 -32.16 10.44 -2.11
N THR A 211 -32.13 11.21 -3.21
CA THR A 211 -31.27 10.92 -4.36
C THR A 211 -29.80 11.04 -3.98
N VAL A 212 -29.41 12.10 -3.27
CA VAL A 212 -28.04 12.31 -2.79
C VAL A 212 -27.64 11.21 -1.80
N GLU A 213 -28.50 10.88 -0.82
CA GLU A 213 -28.23 9.82 0.16
C GLU A 213 -28.11 8.44 -0.49
N ALA A 214 -28.95 8.12 -1.48
CA ALA A 214 -28.86 6.88 -2.24
C ALA A 214 -27.53 6.80 -3.01
N PHE A 215 -27.13 7.90 -3.63
CA PHE A 215 -25.89 7.99 -4.38
C PHE A 215 -24.65 7.85 -3.48
N VAL A 216 -24.63 8.58 -2.35
CA VAL A 216 -23.55 8.45 -1.35
C VAL A 216 -23.45 7.00 -0.82
N ARG A 217 -24.61 6.37 -0.58
CA ARG A 217 -24.64 4.95 -0.16
C ARG A 217 -24.02 4.04 -1.21
N VAL A 218 -24.36 4.22 -2.49
CA VAL A 218 -23.76 3.43 -3.59
C VAL A 218 -22.24 3.64 -3.65
N LEU A 219 -21.77 4.88 -3.53
CA LEU A 219 -20.32 5.18 -3.50
C LEU A 219 -19.62 4.51 -2.32
N LEU A 220 -20.23 4.57 -1.12
CA LEU A 220 -19.66 3.92 0.07
C LEU A 220 -19.61 2.40 -0.09
N VAL A 221 -20.67 1.79 -0.61
CA VAL A 221 -20.70 0.35 -0.90
C VAL A 221 -19.67 -0.02 -1.96
N ALA A 222 -19.56 0.79 -3.03
CA ALA A 222 -18.57 0.56 -4.08
C ALA A 222 -17.14 0.66 -3.53
N ALA A 223 -16.84 1.68 -2.73
CA ALA A 223 -15.54 1.85 -2.09
C ALA A 223 -15.20 0.66 -1.16
N ALA A 224 -16.15 0.24 -0.32
CA ALA A 224 -15.98 -0.94 0.53
C ALA A 224 -15.77 -2.22 -0.31
N SER A 225 -16.53 -2.38 -1.41
CA SER A 225 -16.37 -3.51 -2.33
C SER A 225 -15.00 -3.54 -2.99
N ILE A 226 -14.48 -2.39 -3.42
CA ILE A 226 -13.12 -2.30 -3.99
C ILE A 226 -12.08 -2.76 -2.96
N ALA A 227 -12.17 -2.30 -1.71
CA ALA A 227 -11.25 -2.71 -0.65
C ALA A 227 -11.29 -4.24 -0.41
N ILE A 228 -12.49 -4.83 -0.37
CA ILE A 228 -12.67 -6.27 -0.20
C ILE A 228 -12.11 -7.03 -1.42
N LEU A 229 -12.45 -6.61 -2.63
CA LEU A 229 -11.98 -7.24 -3.87
C LEU A 229 -10.46 -7.16 -4.01
N THR A 230 -9.85 -6.04 -3.61
CA THR A 230 -8.39 -5.89 -3.59
C THR A 230 -7.74 -6.90 -2.63
N THR A 231 -8.30 -7.02 -1.41
CA THR A 231 -7.80 -8.01 -0.43
C THR A 231 -7.92 -9.43 -0.96
N VAL A 232 -9.08 -9.78 -1.54
CA VAL A 232 -9.30 -11.10 -2.18
C VAL A 232 -8.32 -11.31 -3.33
N GLY A 233 -8.10 -10.30 -4.17
CA GLY A 233 -7.16 -10.35 -5.29
C GLY A 233 -5.71 -10.61 -4.83
N ILE A 234 -5.27 -9.95 -3.75
CA ILE A 234 -3.94 -10.18 -3.16
C ILE A 234 -3.82 -11.63 -2.65
N ILE A 235 -4.83 -12.13 -1.92
CA ILE A 235 -4.82 -13.50 -1.40
C ILE A 235 -4.80 -14.51 -2.54
N LEU A 236 -5.62 -14.32 -3.57
CA LEU A 236 -5.62 -15.20 -4.75
C LEU A 236 -4.28 -15.18 -5.48
N SER A 237 -3.68 -14.01 -5.66
CA SER A 237 -2.35 -13.89 -6.26
C SER A 237 -1.29 -14.65 -5.46
N LEU A 238 -1.29 -14.52 -4.13
CA LEU A 238 -0.40 -15.29 -3.26
C LEU A 238 -0.62 -16.80 -3.41
N ILE A 239 -1.88 -17.26 -3.45
CA ILE A 239 -2.21 -18.68 -3.59
C ILE A 239 -1.69 -19.21 -4.93
N PHE A 240 -2.03 -18.55 -6.05
CA PHE A 240 -1.64 -19.04 -7.39
C PHE A 240 -0.12 -19.09 -7.56
N ASN A 241 0.61 -18.05 -7.18
CA ASN A 241 2.07 -18.03 -7.29
C ASN A 241 2.73 -19.05 -6.32
N THR A 242 2.14 -19.28 -5.14
CA THR A 242 2.62 -20.30 -4.20
C THR A 242 2.40 -21.71 -4.74
N ILE A 243 1.28 -21.99 -5.40
CA ILE A 243 1.03 -23.28 -6.07
C ILE A 243 2.04 -23.47 -7.19
N GLU A 244 2.31 -22.44 -7.98
CA GLU A 244 3.31 -22.49 -9.05
C GLU A 244 4.74 -22.75 -8.50
N PHE A 245 5.10 -22.15 -7.37
CA PHE A 245 6.34 -22.45 -6.67
C PHE A 245 6.44 -23.93 -6.26
N PHE A 246 5.42 -24.48 -5.61
CA PHE A 246 5.42 -25.87 -5.18
C PHE A 246 5.31 -26.89 -6.33
N ALA A 247 4.89 -26.47 -7.50
CA ALA A 247 4.99 -27.31 -8.70
C ALA A 247 6.43 -27.47 -9.20
N ARG A 248 7.34 -26.57 -8.82
CA ARG A 248 8.75 -26.55 -9.24
C ARG A 248 9.73 -26.92 -8.11
N TYR A 249 9.33 -26.73 -6.85
CA TYR A 249 10.15 -26.98 -5.66
C TYR A 249 9.39 -27.84 -4.64
N PRO A 250 9.99 -28.91 -4.08
CA PRO A 250 9.32 -29.81 -3.15
C PRO A 250 8.90 -29.10 -1.85
N ALA A 251 7.63 -29.22 -1.47
CA ALA A 251 7.12 -28.59 -0.24
C ALA A 251 7.80 -29.10 1.03
N SER A 252 8.22 -30.37 1.06
CA SER A 252 8.97 -30.96 2.18
C SER A 252 10.33 -30.28 2.39
N GLU A 253 11.05 -29.98 1.32
CA GLU A 253 12.34 -29.30 1.38
C GLU A 253 12.18 -27.84 1.79
N PHE A 254 11.10 -27.18 1.34
CA PHE A 254 10.79 -25.82 1.76
C PHE A 254 10.46 -25.75 3.26
N PHE A 255 9.50 -26.53 3.75
CA PHE A 255 9.04 -26.41 5.14
C PHE A 255 9.99 -27.00 6.19
N PHE A 256 10.77 -28.03 5.84
CA PHE A 256 11.66 -28.71 6.77
C PHE A 256 13.14 -28.50 6.48
N GLY A 257 13.47 -27.78 5.40
CA GLY A 257 14.86 -27.44 5.05
C GLY A 257 15.47 -26.50 6.10
N THR A 258 16.71 -26.82 6.49
CA THR A 258 17.50 -26.05 7.47
C THR A 258 18.55 -25.15 6.82
N VAL A 259 18.65 -25.19 5.49
CA VAL A 259 19.59 -24.39 4.70
C VAL A 259 18.80 -23.41 3.81
N TRP A 260 19.29 -22.19 3.73
CA TRP A 260 18.79 -21.18 2.80
C TRP A 260 19.96 -20.66 1.96
N SER A 261 20.05 -21.11 0.74
CA SER A 261 21.10 -20.74 -0.23
C SER A 261 20.51 -20.65 -1.64
N PRO A 262 19.89 -19.52 -2.03
CA PRO A 262 19.41 -19.34 -3.38
C PRO A 262 20.57 -19.27 -4.37
N SER A 263 20.49 -20.00 -5.47
CA SER A 263 21.49 -20.03 -6.55
C SER A 263 20.82 -19.82 -7.90
N PHE A 264 21.14 -18.72 -8.57
CA PHE A 264 20.58 -18.35 -9.87
C PHE A 264 21.02 -19.27 -11.04
N GLY A 265 21.79 -20.31 -10.76
CA GLY A 265 22.23 -21.32 -11.73
C GLY A 265 21.59 -22.70 -11.57
N GLY A 266 20.59 -22.83 -10.68
CA GLY A 266 19.97 -24.10 -10.30
C GLY A 266 20.64 -24.74 -9.08
N GLY A 267 19.93 -25.66 -8.40
CA GLY A 267 20.39 -26.31 -7.16
C GLY A 267 20.23 -25.43 -5.92
N SER A 268 19.18 -24.60 -5.87
CA SER A 268 18.87 -23.74 -4.73
C SER A 268 18.32 -24.55 -3.56
N ASP A 269 18.87 -24.31 -2.36
CA ASP A 269 18.29 -24.75 -1.09
C ASP A 269 17.42 -23.63 -0.51
N LEU A 270 16.09 -23.80 -0.51
CA LEU A 270 15.13 -22.78 -0.12
C LEU A 270 14.35 -23.16 1.15
N GLY A 271 15.06 -23.68 2.16
CA GLY A 271 14.47 -24.06 3.44
C GLY A 271 14.05 -22.85 4.28
N ILE A 272 12.80 -22.82 4.76
CA ILE A 272 12.23 -21.67 5.50
C ILE A 272 12.65 -21.64 6.98
N LEU A 273 13.05 -22.75 7.58
CA LEU A 273 13.28 -22.85 9.03
C LEU A 273 14.25 -21.80 9.59
N PRO A 274 15.41 -21.52 8.97
CA PRO A 274 16.30 -20.46 9.47
C PRO A 274 15.66 -19.07 9.48
N LEU A 275 14.81 -18.79 8.51
CA LEU A 275 14.13 -17.51 8.37
C LEU A 275 13.00 -17.35 9.40
N LEU A 276 12.24 -18.41 9.63
CA LEU A 276 11.21 -18.45 10.69
C LEU A 276 11.85 -18.32 12.07
N TRP A 277 12.98 -19.00 12.29
CA TRP A 277 13.72 -18.88 13.54
C TRP A 277 14.16 -17.44 13.81
N GLY A 278 14.82 -16.80 12.84
CA GLY A 278 15.23 -15.40 12.95
C GLY A 278 14.05 -14.46 13.22
N THR A 279 12.94 -14.65 12.49
CA THR A 279 11.71 -13.87 12.67
C THR A 279 11.13 -14.03 14.08
N PHE A 280 11.00 -15.26 14.55
CA PHE A 280 10.49 -15.56 15.90
C PHE A 280 11.41 -15.00 16.97
N TYR A 281 12.72 -15.20 16.85
CA TYR A 281 13.68 -14.81 17.88
C TYR A 281 13.75 -13.28 18.04
N ILE A 282 13.82 -12.53 16.94
CA ILE A 282 13.77 -11.06 16.97
C ILE A 282 12.45 -10.58 17.57
N SER A 283 11.32 -11.20 17.22
CA SER A 283 10.01 -10.84 17.74
C SER A 283 9.90 -11.08 19.25
N VAL A 284 10.46 -12.18 19.76
CA VAL A 284 10.48 -12.46 21.20
C VAL A 284 11.28 -11.41 21.98
N ILE A 285 12.47 -11.02 21.48
CA ILE A 285 13.28 -9.95 22.12
C ILE A 285 12.52 -8.62 22.10
N ALA A 286 11.91 -8.28 20.96
CA ALA A 286 11.14 -7.05 20.84
C ALA A 286 9.96 -7.00 21.82
N LEU A 287 9.22 -8.10 21.95
CA LEU A 287 8.10 -8.19 22.90
C LEU A 287 8.58 -8.21 24.36
N ALA A 288 9.72 -8.83 24.65
CA ALA A 288 10.31 -8.81 25.99
C ALA A 288 10.66 -7.39 26.47
N VAL A 289 10.93 -6.45 25.53
CA VAL A 289 11.12 -5.02 25.82
C VAL A 289 9.78 -4.27 25.80
N ALA A 290 8.99 -4.44 24.73
CA ALA A 290 7.81 -3.63 24.48
C ALA A 290 6.68 -3.90 25.47
N VAL A 291 6.47 -5.16 25.88
CA VAL A 291 5.32 -5.53 26.72
C VAL A 291 5.48 -5.00 28.15
N PRO A 292 6.59 -5.23 28.87
CA PRO A 292 6.74 -4.69 30.21
C PRO A 292 6.70 -3.16 30.23
N VAL A 293 7.46 -2.52 29.37
CA VAL A 293 7.57 -1.04 29.35
C VAL A 293 6.24 -0.42 28.88
N GLY A 294 5.63 -0.93 27.81
CA GLY A 294 4.37 -0.42 27.27
C GLY A 294 3.21 -0.62 28.25
N LEU A 295 3.12 -1.78 28.91
CA LEU A 295 2.06 -2.03 29.91
C LEU A 295 2.23 -1.16 31.15
N MET A 296 3.45 -1.01 31.66
CA MET A 296 3.72 -0.11 32.78
C MET A 296 3.38 1.35 32.43
N ALA A 297 3.72 1.79 31.23
CA ALA A 297 3.34 3.11 30.74
C ALA A 297 1.82 3.29 30.65
N ALA A 298 1.10 2.29 30.14
CA ALA A 298 -0.36 2.30 30.07
C ALA A 298 -1.00 2.40 31.47
N ILE A 299 -0.57 1.57 32.41
CA ILE A 299 -1.09 1.59 33.80
C ILE A 299 -0.82 2.93 34.45
N TYR A 300 0.39 3.47 34.29
CA TYR A 300 0.74 4.77 34.86
C TYR A 300 -0.12 5.89 34.28
N LEU A 301 -0.24 5.96 32.94
CA LEU A 301 -1.00 7.01 32.28
C LEU A 301 -2.51 6.91 32.55
N SER A 302 -3.05 5.69 32.65
CA SER A 302 -4.47 5.45 32.91
C SER A 302 -4.87 5.74 34.34
N GLU A 303 -4.07 5.27 35.34
CA GLU A 303 -4.50 5.20 36.72
C GLU A 303 -3.79 6.18 37.65
N TYR A 304 -2.55 6.60 37.37
CA TYR A 304 -1.73 7.39 38.30
C TYR A 304 -1.39 8.79 37.78
N ALA A 305 -1.34 8.99 36.48
CA ALA A 305 -0.89 10.24 35.91
C ALA A 305 -1.92 11.37 36.12
N SER A 306 -1.42 12.57 36.51
CA SER A 306 -2.27 13.74 36.50
C SER A 306 -2.73 14.08 35.08
N PRO A 307 -3.88 14.77 34.92
CA PRO A 307 -4.38 15.15 33.59
C PRO A 307 -3.34 15.91 32.75
N MET A 308 -2.52 16.73 33.37
CA MET A 308 -1.44 17.49 32.69
C MET A 308 -0.38 16.55 32.11
N VAL A 309 0.08 15.57 32.91
CA VAL A 309 1.07 14.58 32.46
C VAL A 309 0.50 13.70 31.36
N ARG A 310 -0.74 13.22 31.52
CA ARG A 310 -1.41 12.40 30.51
C ARG A 310 -1.58 13.12 29.17
N ASN A 311 -2.03 14.38 29.20
CA ASN A 311 -2.24 15.19 28.00
C ASN A 311 -0.94 15.53 27.26
N PHE A 312 0.21 15.47 27.93
CA PHE A 312 1.51 15.68 27.30
C PHE A 312 2.15 14.34 26.86
N ALA A 313 2.15 13.33 27.72
CA ALA A 313 2.85 12.08 27.47
C ALA A 313 2.17 11.21 26.40
N LYS A 314 0.81 11.18 26.35
CA LYS A 314 0.09 10.36 25.34
C LYS A 314 0.38 10.84 23.90
N PRO A 315 0.30 12.14 23.54
CA PRO A 315 0.74 12.61 22.23
C PRO A 315 2.22 12.34 21.94
N MET A 316 3.10 12.42 22.93
CA MET A 316 4.53 12.11 22.74
C MET A 316 4.76 10.65 22.33
N LEU A 317 4.02 9.71 22.94
CA LEU A 317 4.03 8.30 22.53
C LEU A 317 3.47 8.12 21.11
N GLU A 318 2.41 8.86 20.76
CA GLU A 318 1.82 8.81 19.41
C GLU A 318 2.79 9.35 18.33
N VAL A 319 3.54 10.41 18.63
CA VAL A 319 4.62 10.92 17.76
C VAL A 319 5.69 9.85 17.53
N LEU A 320 6.09 9.12 18.57
CA LEU A 320 7.06 8.03 18.46
C LEU A 320 6.54 6.92 17.52
N ALA A 321 5.24 6.58 17.59
CA ALA A 321 4.60 5.63 16.69
C ALA A 321 4.53 6.10 15.22
N GLY A 322 4.55 7.43 15.00
CA GLY A 322 4.50 8.06 13.68
C GLY A 322 5.84 8.08 12.93
N ILE A 323 6.96 7.75 13.58
CA ILE A 323 8.28 7.72 12.94
C ILE A 323 8.34 6.59 11.91
N PRO A 324 8.76 6.84 10.63
CA PRO A 324 8.92 5.80 9.63
C PRO A 324 9.88 4.68 10.10
N THR A 325 9.51 3.41 9.86
CA THR A 325 10.28 2.25 10.38
C THR A 325 11.71 2.19 9.84
N ILE A 326 11.96 2.75 8.66
CA ILE A 326 13.33 2.87 8.10
C ILE A 326 14.24 3.73 8.98
N VAL A 327 13.71 4.78 9.65
CA VAL A 327 14.49 5.64 10.56
C VAL A 327 14.91 4.84 11.80
N TYR A 328 14.03 4.00 12.32
CA TYR A 328 14.38 3.05 13.38
C TYR A 328 15.43 2.04 12.92
N GLY A 329 15.35 1.57 11.68
CA GLY A 329 16.37 0.70 11.09
C GLY A 329 17.74 1.37 10.98
N LEU A 330 17.80 2.64 10.56
CA LEU A 330 19.02 3.44 10.56
C LEU A 330 19.55 3.69 11.98
N PHE A 331 18.68 3.95 12.94
CA PHE A 331 19.04 4.09 14.35
C PHE A 331 19.62 2.77 14.90
N ALA A 332 19.05 1.63 14.55
CA ALA A 332 19.58 0.32 14.88
C ALA A 332 21.01 0.14 14.34
N LEU A 333 21.22 0.43 13.06
CA LEU A 333 22.50 0.24 12.38
C LEU A 333 23.58 1.21 12.83
N LEU A 334 23.25 2.51 12.95
CA LEU A 334 24.23 3.58 13.14
C LEU A 334 24.47 3.93 14.62
N THR A 335 23.53 3.61 15.51
CA THR A 335 23.62 4.00 16.93
C THR A 335 23.64 2.79 17.85
N VAL A 336 22.58 1.98 17.82
CA VAL A 336 22.43 0.85 18.78
C VAL A 336 23.44 -0.25 18.50
N GLY A 337 23.66 -0.59 17.22
CA GLY A 337 24.64 -1.61 16.83
C GLY A 337 26.05 -1.28 17.31
N PRO A 338 26.64 -0.12 16.98
CA PRO A 338 27.95 0.30 17.48
C PRO A 338 28.01 0.36 19.01
N LEU A 339 26.94 0.81 19.67
CA LEU A 339 26.88 0.86 21.13
C LEU A 339 26.92 -0.55 21.76
N LEU A 340 26.20 -1.51 21.16
CA LEU A 340 26.26 -2.91 21.61
C LEU A 340 27.62 -3.53 21.33
N VAL A 341 28.25 -3.24 20.19
CA VAL A 341 29.63 -3.69 19.91
C VAL A 341 30.63 -3.14 20.90
N SER A 342 30.52 -1.87 21.28
CA SER A 342 31.41 -1.28 22.31
C SER A 342 31.23 -1.92 23.68
N ALA A 343 30.04 -2.43 24.00
CA ALA A 343 29.75 -3.09 25.28
C ALA A 343 30.05 -4.60 25.27
N PHE A 344 29.80 -5.30 24.17
CA PHE A 344 29.85 -6.76 24.06
C PHE A 344 30.77 -7.27 22.94
N GLY A 345 31.53 -6.40 22.29
CA GLY A 345 32.41 -6.73 21.19
C GLY A 345 33.70 -7.44 21.61
N ALA A 346 34.57 -7.70 20.63
CA ALA A 346 35.81 -8.45 20.81
C ALA A 346 36.75 -7.81 21.83
N ASP A 347 36.76 -6.49 21.97
CA ASP A 347 37.60 -5.75 22.90
C ASP A 347 37.11 -5.79 24.37
N THR A 348 35.89 -6.32 24.60
CA THR A 348 35.27 -6.40 25.96
C THR A 348 34.95 -7.84 26.31
N VAL A 349 33.76 -8.33 25.95
CA VAL A 349 33.25 -9.67 26.32
C VAL A 349 33.43 -10.70 25.19
N GLY A 350 33.60 -10.23 23.95
CA GLY A 350 33.79 -11.09 22.77
C GLY A 350 32.55 -11.79 22.24
N TRP A 351 31.36 -11.39 22.67
CA TRP A 351 30.11 -12.06 22.25
C TRP A 351 29.55 -11.53 20.93
N MET A 352 29.89 -10.31 20.55
CA MET A 352 29.36 -9.62 19.38
C MET A 352 30.48 -9.27 18.38
N GLN A 353 30.34 -9.71 17.14
CA GLN A 353 31.33 -9.49 16.07
C GLN A 353 30.96 -8.34 15.13
N SER A 354 29.65 -8.02 15.02
CA SER A 354 29.12 -7.04 14.07
C SER A 354 28.00 -6.23 14.72
N GLY A 355 27.84 -4.98 14.33
CA GLY A 355 26.73 -4.12 14.78
C GLY A 355 25.35 -4.61 14.37
N THR A 356 25.28 -5.42 13.30
CA THR A 356 24.02 -6.07 12.88
C THR A 356 23.85 -7.40 13.60
N ALA A 357 22.81 -7.52 14.42
CA ALA A 357 22.52 -8.69 15.23
C ALA A 357 21.02 -8.79 15.55
N VAL A 358 20.59 -9.98 15.95
CA VAL A 358 19.22 -10.21 16.44
C VAL A 358 18.88 -9.28 17.61
N MET A 359 19.81 -9.12 18.56
CA MET A 359 19.65 -8.23 19.71
C MET A 359 19.48 -6.77 19.28
N THR A 360 20.28 -6.27 18.32
CA THR A 360 20.21 -4.90 17.80
C THR A 360 18.83 -4.61 17.22
N ALA A 361 18.36 -5.48 16.32
CA ALA A 361 17.06 -5.33 15.69
C ALA A 361 15.92 -5.50 16.70
N GLY A 362 16.02 -6.50 17.59
CA GLY A 362 15.00 -6.80 18.59
C GLY A 362 14.81 -5.67 19.60
N LEU A 363 15.88 -5.06 20.10
CA LEU A 363 15.81 -3.91 21.03
C LEU A 363 15.13 -2.70 20.37
N VAL A 364 15.55 -2.33 19.17
CA VAL A 364 14.99 -1.15 18.48
C VAL A 364 13.55 -1.39 18.06
N MET A 365 13.23 -2.59 17.59
CA MET A 365 11.85 -2.98 17.30
C MET A 365 10.99 -2.99 18.58
N GLY A 366 11.57 -3.39 19.72
CA GLY A 366 10.91 -3.28 21.03
C GLY A 366 10.55 -1.85 21.36
N ILE A 367 11.47 -0.91 21.19
CA ILE A 367 11.24 0.53 21.41
C ILE A 367 10.10 1.04 20.49
N MET A 368 10.10 0.66 19.22
CA MET A 368 9.04 1.02 18.26
C MET A 368 7.67 0.49 18.68
N LEU A 369 7.61 -0.70 19.31
CA LEU A 369 6.35 -1.33 19.72
C LEU A 369 5.81 -0.79 21.05
N ILE A 370 6.60 -0.12 21.88
CA ILE A 370 6.14 0.45 23.17
C ILE A 370 4.90 1.31 23.01
N PRO A 371 4.83 2.31 22.10
CA PRO A 371 3.64 3.13 21.92
C PRO A 371 2.40 2.32 21.56
N PHE A 372 2.57 1.30 20.70
CA PHE A 372 1.48 0.44 20.25
C PHE A 372 0.90 -0.39 21.41
N VAL A 373 1.75 -1.04 22.20
CA VAL A 373 1.33 -1.81 23.38
C VAL A 373 0.72 -0.89 24.43
N SER A 374 1.34 0.29 24.67
CA SER A 374 0.85 1.25 25.65
C SER A 374 -0.52 1.82 25.29
N SER A 375 -0.73 2.25 24.03
CA SER A 375 -2.00 2.84 23.59
C SER A 375 -3.14 1.83 23.64
N LEU A 376 -2.94 0.62 23.11
CA LEU A 376 -3.98 -0.42 23.15
C LEU A 376 -4.30 -0.84 24.59
N SER A 377 -3.29 -0.97 25.46
CA SER A 377 -3.49 -1.33 26.86
C SER A 377 -4.19 -0.21 27.65
N ASP A 378 -3.85 1.07 27.40
CA ASP A 378 -4.52 2.23 28.00
C ASP A 378 -6.01 2.24 27.65
N ASP A 379 -6.36 2.02 26.36
CA ASP A 379 -7.75 1.99 25.92
C ASP A 379 -8.56 0.86 26.58
N ILE A 380 -7.94 -0.32 26.73
CA ILE A 380 -8.56 -1.48 27.39
C ILE A 380 -8.73 -1.24 28.89
N ILE A 381 -7.73 -0.69 29.58
CA ILE A 381 -7.80 -0.36 31.00
C ILE A 381 -8.90 0.69 31.24
N ASN A 382 -9.01 1.70 30.40
CA ASN A 382 -10.05 2.72 30.51
C ASN A 382 -11.45 2.19 30.19
N ALA A 383 -11.57 1.11 29.43
CA ALA A 383 -12.86 0.46 29.15
C ALA A 383 -13.46 -0.31 30.34
N VAL A 384 -12.68 -0.57 31.41
CA VAL A 384 -13.19 -1.21 32.63
C VAL A 384 -14.22 -0.27 33.30
N PRO A 385 -15.46 -0.76 33.62
CA PRO A 385 -16.53 0.06 34.13
C PRO A 385 -16.15 0.79 35.43
N GLN A 386 -16.53 2.08 35.54
CA GLN A 386 -16.23 2.90 36.73
C GLN A 386 -16.85 2.33 37.99
N ALA A 387 -18.03 1.67 37.90
CA ALA A 387 -18.69 1.02 39.03
C ALA A 387 -17.81 -0.04 39.72
N MET A 388 -16.97 -0.76 38.98
CA MET A 388 -16.03 -1.73 39.59
C MET A 388 -14.94 -1.03 40.39
N ARG A 389 -14.45 0.11 39.91
CA ARG A 389 -13.45 0.97 40.59
C ARG A 389 -14.04 1.52 41.90
N ASP A 390 -15.20 2.17 41.80
CA ASP A 390 -15.90 2.78 42.93
C ASP A 390 -16.32 1.76 43.96
N GLY A 391 -16.81 0.59 43.52
CA GLY A 391 -17.15 -0.54 44.42
C GLY A 391 -15.96 -1.04 45.21
N SER A 392 -14.78 -1.21 44.55
CA SER A 392 -13.54 -1.63 45.23
C SER A 392 -13.09 -0.61 46.28
N LEU A 393 -13.07 0.69 45.91
CA LEU A 393 -12.70 1.78 46.83
C LEU A 393 -13.71 1.92 47.97
N GLY A 394 -15.04 1.74 47.67
CA GLY A 394 -16.09 1.76 48.70
C GLY A 394 -15.98 0.63 49.72
N LEU A 395 -15.37 -0.50 49.33
CA LEU A 395 -15.05 -1.60 50.25
C LEU A 395 -13.75 -1.37 51.06
N GLY A 396 -13.10 -0.24 50.88
CA GLY A 396 -11.88 0.14 51.64
C GLY A 396 -10.57 -0.32 50.98
N ALA A 397 -10.60 -0.80 49.75
CA ALA A 397 -9.36 -1.12 49.03
C ALA A 397 -8.56 0.16 48.70
N THR A 398 -7.25 0.06 48.76
CA THR A 398 -6.36 1.15 48.31
C THR A 398 -6.37 1.22 46.79
N HIS A 399 -5.98 2.36 46.23
CA HIS A 399 -5.90 2.56 44.78
C HIS A 399 -5.03 1.47 44.10
N SER A 400 -3.86 1.16 44.69
CA SER A 400 -2.97 0.11 44.15
C SER A 400 -3.61 -1.29 44.21
N GLU A 401 -4.40 -1.61 45.24
CA GLU A 401 -5.12 -2.87 45.34
C GLU A 401 -6.25 -2.95 44.31
N THR A 402 -6.98 -1.87 44.10
CA THR A 402 -8.00 -1.74 43.04
C THR A 402 -7.40 -2.00 41.67
N VAL A 403 -6.26 -1.38 41.36
CA VAL A 403 -5.57 -1.61 40.08
C VAL A 403 -5.17 -3.09 39.94
N LYS A 404 -4.51 -3.67 40.95
CA LYS A 404 -3.96 -5.04 40.85
C LYS A 404 -5.01 -6.13 40.90
N ARG A 405 -6.07 -5.96 41.70
CA ARG A 405 -7.05 -7.03 42.01
C ARG A 405 -8.35 -6.91 41.25
N VAL A 406 -8.66 -5.72 40.70
CA VAL A 406 -9.92 -5.47 40.00
C VAL A 406 -9.66 -5.06 38.55
N ILE A 407 -8.92 -3.97 38.31
CA ILE A 407 -8.77 -3.39 36.99
C ILE A 407 -7.93 -4.28 36.08
N LEU A 408 -6.72 -4.68 36.52
CA LEU A 408 -5.83 -5.50 35.69
C LEU A 408 -6.41 -6.88 35.37
N PRO A 409 -7.02 -7.63 36.33
CA PRO A 409 -7.67 -8.90 36.00
C PRO A 409 -8.84 -8.74 35.02
N ALA A 410 -9.66 -7.70 35.18
CA ALA A 410 -10.75 -7.41 34.25
C ALA A 410 -10.25 -7.01 32.85
N ALA A 411 -9.15 -6.25 32.75
CA ALA A 411 -8.52 -5.82 31.50
C ALA A 411 -7.65 -6.89 30.84
N LEU A 412 -7.24 -7.94 31.59
CA LEU A 412 -6.24 -8.92 31.16
C LEU A 412 -6.55 -9.59 29.82
N PRO A 413 -7.78 -10.02 29.50
CA PRO A 413 -8.07 -10.62 28.20
C PRO A 413 -7.82 -9.66 27.03
N GLY A 414 -8.18 -8.39 27.21
CA GLY A 414 -7.93 -7.36 26.22
C GLY A 414 -6.43 -7.05 26.08
N ILE A 415 -5.69 -6.96 27.19
CA ILE A 415 -4.24 -6.74 27.19
C ILE A 415 -3.52 -7.90 26.47
N VAL A 416 -3.91 -9.15 26.71
CA VAL A 416 -3.37 -10.31 25.97
C VAL A 416 -3.66 -10.18 24.48
N GLY A 417 -4.86 -9.73 24.10
CA GLY A 417 -5.20 -9.43 22.71
C GLY A 417 -4.29 -8.36 22.10
N ALA A 418 -4.03 -7.28 22.83
CA ALA A 418 -3.11 -6.21 22.40
C ALA A 418 -1.66 -6.73 22.20
N ILE A 419 -1.19 -7.61 23.11
CA ILE A 419 0.14 -8.23 22.98
C ILE A 419 0.21 -9.13 21.75
N LEU A 420 -0.82 -9.93 21.47
CA LEU A 420 -0.86 -10.79 20.28
C LEU A 420 -0.90 -9.97 18.99
N LEU A 421 -1.61 -8.84 18.98
CA LEU A 421 -1.58 -7.90 17.85
C LEU A 421 -0.19 -7.26 17.67
N ALA A 422 0.48 -6.91 18.78
CA ALA A 422 1.87 -6.41 18.74
C ALA A 422 2.82 -7.50 18.23
N ALA A 423 2.64 -8.76 18.61
CA ALA A 423 3.42 -9.90 18.11
C ALA A 423 3.23 -10.09 16.58
N SER A 424 1.98 -10.02 16.10
CA SER A 424 1.69 -10.09 14.68
C SER A 424 2.38 -8.96 13.89
N ARG A 425 2.41 -7.74 14.46
CA ARG A 425 3.13 -6.60 13.88
C ARG A 425 4.64 -6.81 13.88
N ALA A 426 5.21 -7.33 14.97
CA ALA A 426 6.64 -7.63 15.09
C ALA A 426 7.09 -8.66 14.03
N ILE A 427 6.32 -9.72 13.83
CA ILE A 427 6.60 -10.77 12.83
C ILE A 427 6.61 -10.20 11.40
N GLY A 428 5.77 -9.21 11.12
CA GLY A 428 5.67 -8.56 9.82
C GLY A 428 6.66 -7.41 9.57
N GLU A 429 7.47 -7.03 10.58
CA GLU A 429 8.40 -5.90 10.43
C GLU A 429 9.53 -6.22 9.45
N THR A 430 9.82 -5.26 8.58
CA THR A 430 10.75 -5.46 7.47
C THR A 430 11.96 -4.57 7.56
N MET A 431 11.77 -3.24 7.69
CA MET A 431 12.85 -2.27 7.52
C MET A 431 13.87 -2.27 8.67
N ILE A 432 13.39 -2.41 9.91
CA ILE A 432 14.29 -2.50 11.07
C ILE A 432 15.17 -3.74 10.98
N VAL A 433 14.58 -4.84 10.52
CA VAL A 433 15.28 -6.12 10.41
C VAL A 433 16.28 -6.13 9.27
N VAL A 434 15.91 -5.63 8.09
CA VAL A 434 16.82 -5.53 6.93
C VAL A 434 18.10 -4.77 7.29
N LEU A 435 17.98 -3.69 8.06
CA LEU A 435 19.12 -2.83 8.41
C LEU A 435 19.83 -3.28 9.69
N GLY A 436 19.09 -3.77 10.70
CA GLY A 436 19.62 -4.00 12.03
C GLY A 436 19.96 -5.45 12.38
N ALA A 437 19.36 -6.45 11.71
CA ALA A 437 19.55 -7.86 12.10
C ALA A 437 20.61 -8.60 11.28
N GLY A 438 20.87 -8.14 10.04
CA GLY A 438 21.82 -8.78 9.12
C GLY A 438 21.16 -9.71 8.10
N ALA A 439 21.98 -10.29 7.20
CA ALA A 439 21.52 -11.03 6.03
C ALA A 439 21.70 -12.56 6.13
N ALA A 440 22.31 -13.08 7.20
CA ALA A 440 22.65 -14.50 7.33
C ALA A 440 21.41 -15.35 7.68
N ALA A 441 21.11 -16.34 6.86
CA ALA A 441 20.06 -17.33 7.14
C ALA A 441 20.68 -18.50 7.91
N LYS A 442 20.70 -18.45 9.22
CA LYS A 442 21.26 -19.49 10.09
C LYS A 442 20.40 -19.75 11.32
N LEU A 443 20.53 -20.96 11.87
CA LEU A 443 19.94 -21.34 13.14
C LEU A 443 20.98 -21.15 14.25
N SER A 444 20.82 -20.09 15.06
CA SER A 444 21.68 -19.83 16.21
C SER A 444 20.84 -19.42 17.42
N LEU A 445 21.30 -19.76 18.62
CA LEU A 445 20.72 -19.30 19.88
C LEU A 445 21.43 -18.07 20.44
N ASN A 446 22.56 -17.67 19.84
CA ASN A 446 23.29 -16.48 20.26
C ASN A 446 22.55 -15.22 19.78
N PRO A 447 22.04 -14.35 20.66
CA PRO A 447 21.32 -13.14 20.28
C PRO A 447 22.22 -12.08 19.63
N PHE A 448 23.52 -12.21 19.76
CA PHE A 448 24.49 -11.30 19.15
C PHE A 448 24.92 -11.73 17.74
N ASP A 449 24.42 -12.85 17.26
CA ASP A 449 24.61 -13.27 15.87
C ASP A 449 23.72 -12.49 14.90
N ALA A 450 24.24 -12.29 13.69
CA ALA A 450 23.44 -11.76 12.58
C ALA A 450 22.51 -12.86 12.05
N MET A 451 21.20 -12.58 12.02
CA MET A 451 20.18 -13.47 11.43
C MET A 451 19.18 -12.68 10.62
N THR A 452 18.79 -13.23 9.48
CA THR A 452 17.75 -12.64 8.63
C THR A 452 16.36 -13.16 8.98
N THR A 453 15.32 -12.48 8.47
CA THR A 453 13.92 -12.87 8.65
C THR A 453 13.24 -13.21 7.34
N VAL A 454 12.03 -13.78 7.43
CA VAL A 454 11.17 -14.06 6.28
C VAL A 454 10.90 -12.78 5.49
N THR A 455 10.52 -11.68 6.15
CA THR A 455 10.22 -10.39 5.50
C THR A 455 11.41 -9.79 4.77
N ALA A 456 12.60 -9.85 5.37
CA ALA A 456 13.83 -9.37 4.75
C ALA A 456 14.18 -10.18 3.48
N LYS A 457 13.96 -11.48 3.51
CA LYS A 457 14.22 -12.35 2.34
C LYS A 457 13.18 -12.15 1.23
N ILE A 458 11.91 -11.92 1.54
CA ILE A 458 10.90 -11.55 0.54
C ILE A 458 11.39 -10.34 -0.27
N VAL A 459 11.83 -9.27 0.41
CA VAL A 459 12.35 -8.08 -0.27
C VAL A 459 13.58 -8.41 -1.11
N SER A 460 14.54 -9.14 -0.55
CA SER A 460 15.78 -9.52 -1.25
C SER A 460 15.51 -10.33 -2.52
N GLN A 461 14.57 -11.28 -2.50
CA GLN A 461 14.26 -12.12 -3.66
C GLN A 461 13.52 -11.33 -4.76
N LEU A 462 12.61 -10.45 -4.39
CA LEU A 462 11.87 -9.63 -5.36
C LEU A 462 12.71 -8.51 -6.00
N THR A 463 13.81 -8.12 -5.37
CA THR A 463 14.71 -7.07 -5.90
C THR A 463 15.96 -7.63 -6.57
N GLY A 464 16.26 -8.91 -6.41
CA GLY A 464 17.50 -9.55 -6.86
C GLY A 464 17.42 -10.29 -8.19
N ASP A 465 16.23 -10.69 -8.63
CA ASP A 465 16.04 -11.47 -9.86
C ASP A 465 15.23 -10.71 -10.91
N ALA A 466 15.69 -10.74 -12.16
CA ALA A 466 14.97 -10.20 -13.30
C ALA A 466 13.95 -11.19 -13.89
N ASP A 467 14.07 -12.49 -13.60
CA ASP A 467 13.14 -13.52 -14.04
C ASP A 467 12.12 -13.87 -12.94
N PHE A 468 10.95 -13.23 -13.03
CA PHE A 468 9.83 -13.45 -12.09
C PHE A 468 9.21 -14.85 -12.16
N ALA A 469 9.60 -15.67 -13.12
CA ALA A 469 9.14 -17.07 -13.23
C ALA A 469 10.13 -18.09 -12.62
N SER A 470 11.29 -17.65 -12.14
CA SER A 470 12.26 -18.53 -11.47
C SER A 470 11.74 -19.03 -10.11
N PRO A 471 12.14 -20.22 -9.64
CA PRO A 471 11.81 -20.68 -8.29
C PRO A 471 12.30 -19.69 -7.22
N GLU A 472 13.42 -19.02 -7.46
CA GLU A 472 14.06 -18.04 -6.59
C GLU A 472 13.20 -16.76 -6.43
N ALA A 473 12.47 -16.34 -7.46
CA ALA A 473 11.53 -15.24 -7.38
C ALA A 473 10.18 -15.70 -6.81
N LEU A 474 9.68 -16.86 -7.26
CA LEU A 474 8.41 -17.43 -6.80
C LEU A 474 8.40 -17.79 -5.32
N VAL A 475 9.56 -18.13 -4.73
CA VAL A 475 9.68 -18.42 -3.29
C VAL A 475 9.23 -17.25 -2.42
N ALA A 476 9.36 -16.01 -2.89
CA ALA A 476 8.88 -14.84 -2.15
C ALA A 476 7.37 -14.90 -1.88
N PHE A 477 6.58 -15.45 -2.81
CA PHE A 477 5.14 -15.65 -2.62
C PHE A 477 4.86 -16.78 -1.62
N ALA A 478 5.62 -17.87 -1.64
CA ALA A 478 5.50 -18.96 -0.66
C ALA A 478 5.88 -18.49 0.75
N LEU A 479 6.93 -17.69 0.90
CA LEU A 479 7.32 -17.02 2.14
C LEU A 479 6.20 -16.08 2.62
N GLY A 480 5.66 -15.24 1.73
CA GLY A 480 4.55 -14.33 2.02
C GLY A 480 3.29 -15.06 2.46
N MET A 481 2.92 -16.16 1.78
CA MET A 481 1.78 -16.99 2.14
C MET A 481 1.96 -17.63 3.52
N THR A 482 3.14 -18.17 3.82
CA THR A 482 3.46 -18.77 5.13
C THR A 482 3.33 -17.73 6.24
N LEU A 483 3.87 -16.54 6.02
CA LEU A 483 3.79 -15.43 6.98
C LEU A 483 2.34 -14.94 7.16
N PHE A 484 1.58 -14.86 6.08
CA PHE A 484 0.16 -14.51 6.11
C PHE A 484 -0.65 -15.49 6.96
N VAL A 485 -0.43 -16.80 6.78
CA VAL A 485 -1.13 -17.84 7.57
C VAL A 485 -0.78 -17.72 9.05
N ILE A 486 0.51 -17.53 9.40
CA ILE A 486 0.96 -17.38 10.79
C ILE A 486 0.35 -16.13 11.43
N THR A 487 0.42 -14.98 10.76
CA THR A 487 -0.10 -13.71 11.31
C THR A 487 -1.64 -13.71 11.37
N LEU A 488 -2.31 -14.32 10.41
CA LEU A 488 -3.77 -14.52 10.44
C LEU A 488 -4.18 -15.40 11.62
N ALA A 489 -3.47 -16.51 11.86
CA ALA A 489 -3.73 -17.39 13.00
C ALA A 489 -3.56 -16.66 14.33
N LEU A 490 -2.52 -15.85 14.50
CA LEU A 490 -2.30 -15.01 15.68
C LEU A 490 -3.43 -13.98 15.86
N ASN A 491 -3.85 -13.31 14.80
CA ASN A 491 -4.92 -12.31 14.85
C ASN A 491 -6.28 -12.96 15.19
N VAL A 492 -6.59 -14.12 14.60
CA VAL A 492 -7.81 -14.89 14.92
C VAL A 492 -7.78 -15.36 16.38
N LEU A 493 -6.61 -15.82 16.85
CA LEU A 493 -6.44 -16.23 18.26
C LEU A 493 -6.65 -15.03 19.21
N ALA A 494 -6.09 -13.87 18.88
CA ALA A 494 -6.29 -12.64 19.65
C ALA A 494 -7.78 -12.27 19.74
N LEU A 495 -8.49 -12.26 18.62
CA LEU A 495 -9.92 -11.98 18.57
C LEU A 495 -10.75 -13.01 19.34
N TYR A 496 -10.38 -14.29 19.26
CA TYR A 496 -11.05 -15.35 19.99
C TYR A 496 -10.90 -15.15 21.51
N ILE A 497 -9.68 -14.87 21.99
CA ILE A 497 -9.41 -14.64 23.43
C ILE A 497 -10.20 -13.42 23.91
N VAL A 498 -10.12 -12.29 23.18
CA VAL A 498 -10.85 -11.07 23.54
C VAL A 498 -12.35 -11.32 23.62
N ARG A 499 -12.96 -11.99 22.63
CA ARG A 499 -14.41 -12.29 22.63
C ARG A 499 -14.81 -13.21 23.77
N LYS A 500 -14.11 -14.34 23.93
CA LYS A 500 -14.46 -15.36 24.95
C LYS A 500 -14.45 -14.84 26.38
N TYR A 501 -13.54 -13.93 26.70
CA TYR A 501 -13.38 -13.43 28.07
C TYR A 501 -14.06 -12.07 28.29
N ARG A 502 -14.44 -11.34 27.25
CA ARG A 502 -15.24 -10.11 27.36
C ARG A 502 -16.66 -10.40 27.85
N GLU A 503 -17.28 -11.47 27.37
CA GLU A 503 -18.66 -11.88 27.73
C GLU A 503 -18.82 -12.26 29.20
N GLN A 504 -17.73 -12.41 29.97
CA GLN A 504 -17.79 -12.76 31.41
C GLN A 504 -18.00 -11.53 32.31
N TYR A 505 -17.92 -10.29 31.76
CA TYR A 505 -18.01 -9.05 32.52
C TYR A 505 -19.16 -8.13 32.06
N GLU A 506 -19.94 -8.52 31.05
CA GLU A 506 -21.24 -7.95 30.71
C GLU A 506 -22.36 -8.76 31.42
#